data_250fc5e30c40a43303f3784f59defd70
#
_entry.id   250fc5e30c40a43303f3784f59defd70
#
_cell.length_a   1.000
_cell.length_b   1.000
_cell.length_c   1.000
_cell.angle_alpha   90.00
_cell.angle_beta   90.00
_cell.angle_gamma   90.00
#
_symmetry.space_group_name_H-M   'P 1'
#
loop_
_entity.id
_entity.type
_entity.pdbx_description
1 polymer ?
#
loop_
_entity_poly.entity_id
_entity_poly.type
_entity_poly.pdbx_seq_one_letter_code
_entity_poly.pdbx_strand_id
1 'polypeptide(L)'
;MNRNIKHVGTAHGDIAYTEQGAGSPALFVHGVFLNGYYWRHVIDRVADTRRCIAVDLLAHGDTGASADQDLSFNAQADMLGAFCSALALEPMDLVANDSGGGIAQIFAARHPERIRSLTLTNCETHDNWPLPAFQPVVRAAERALYAELGPKMLADVALARSKFAPAYEHPERVSAETFRTYLEPVFRTPAAIRNIERFITSLGSRHMVAVEPLLRQLQAPTLVVWGLDDVYFSVKWAYWLRDTIPGCRKVIELSGARLFFPEERPEELAQALRAHWQVKATR
;
A
#
# COMPACT_ATOMS: atom_id res chain seq x y z
N MET A 1 -10.08 15.42 11.35
CA MET A 1 -11.36 14.84 10.89
C MET A 1 -11.58 13.51 11.59
N ASN A 2 -12.83 13.27 12.06
CA ASN A 2 -13.13 11.98 12.70
C ASN A 2 -13.20 10.90 11.62
N ARG A 3 -12.15 10.09 11.50
CA ARG A 3 -12.15 8.94 10.57
C ARG A 3 -13.17 7.93 11.11
N ASN A 4 -14.17 7.57 10.32
CA ASN A 4 -15.10 6.49 10.69
C ASN A 4 -14.40 5.13 10.56
N ILE A 5 -13.50 4.83 11.52
CA ILE A 5 -12.73 3.59 11.56
C ILE A 5 -13.65 2.48 12.00
N LYS A 6 -13.67 1.41 11.22
CA LYS A 6 -14.36 0.15 11.48
C LYS A 6 -13.33 -0.93 11.79
N HIS A 7 -13.76 -1.97 12.46
CA HIS A 7 -12.92 -3.14 12.76
C HIS A 7 -13.63 -4.42 12.39
N VAL A 8 -12.85 -5.43 11.99
CA VAL A 8 -13.33 -6.78 11.77
C VAL A 8 -12.34 -7.80 12.34
N GLY A 9 -12.87 -8.72 13.15
CA GLY A 9 -12.07 -9.81 13.73
C GLY A 9 -11.68 -10.85 12.68
N THR A 10 -10.42 -11.23 12.64
CA THR A 10 -9.86 -12.27 11.77
C THR A 10 -8.92 -13.19 12.55
N ALA A 11 -8.44 -14.25 11.92
CA ALA A 11 -7.40 -15.12 12.49
C ALA A 11 -6.06 -14.38 12.70
N HIS A 12 -5.86 -13.23 12.06
CA HIS A 12 -4.66 -12.41 12.17
C HIS A 12 -4.81 -11.23 13.17
N GLY A 13 -5.95 -11.13 13.84
CA GLY A 13 -6.28 -10.07 14.80
C GLY A 13 -7.47 -9.24 14.36
N ASP A 14 -7.67 -8.14 15.07
CA ASP A 14 -8.73 -7.16 14.80
C ASP A 14 -8.21 -6.14 13.78
N ILE A 15 -8.74 -6.18 12.57
CA ILE A 15 -8.23 -5.40 11.43
C ILE A 15 -9.07 -4.14 11.24
N ALA A 16 -8.41 -2.99 11.31
CA ALA A 16 -8.99 -1.68 11.12
C ALA A 16 -9.13 -1.33 9.63
N TYR A 17 -10.19 -0.63 9.29
CA TYR A 17 -10.43 -0.13 7.92
C TYR A 17 -11.38 1.07 7.92
N THR A 18 -11.37 1.80 6.83
CA THR A 18 -12.41 2.79 6.51
C THR A 18 -13.17 2.36 5.27
N GLU A 19 -14.42 2.83 5.15
CA GLU A 19 -15.29 2.44 4.05
C GLU A 19 -16.14 3.63 3.59
N GLN A 20 -16.26 3.79 2.25
CA GLN A 20 -17.05 4.82 1.63
C GLN A 20 -17.65 4.32 0.31
N GLY A 21 -18.87 4.78 -0.01
CA GLY A 21 -19.57 4.39 -1.24
C GLY A 21 -20.33 3.08 -1.11
N ALA A 22 -20.81 2.55 -2.24
CA ALA A 22 -21.62 1.34 -2.34
C ALA A 22 -21.37 0.58 -3.64
N GLY A 23 -21.91 -0.63 -3.73
CA GLY A 23 -21.81 -1.46 -4.95
C GLY A 23 -20.64 -2.43 -4.93
N SER A 24 -20.00 -2.64 -6.06
CA SER A 24 -18.87 -3.57 -6.19
C SER A 24 -17.68 -3.14 -5.34
N PRO A 25 -17.02 -4.06 -4.59
CA PRO A 25 -15.94 -3.71 -3.70
C PRO A 25 -14.67 -3.32 -4.45
N ALA A 26 -13.97 -2.29 -3.91
CA ALA A 26 -12.62 -1.92 -4.26
C ALA A 26 -11.78 -1.81 -2.97
N LEU A 27 -10.72 -2.61 -2.87
CA LEU A 27 -9.82 -2.64 -1.73
C LEU A 27 -8.55 -1.83 -2.02
N PHE A 28 -8.21 -0.92 -1.12
CA PHE A 28 -7.05 -0.05 -1.21
C PHE A 28 -6.02 -0.42 -0.15
N VAL A 29 -4.79 -0.71 -0.57
CA VAL A 29 -3.70 -1.18 0.29
C VAL A 29 -2.54 -0.18 0.26
N HIS A 30 -2.22 0.38 1.43
CA HIS A 30 -1.17 1.40 1.61
C HIS A 30 0.21 0.78 1.81
N GLY A 31 1.25 1.63 1.86
CA GLY A 31 2.63 1.25 2.11
C GLY A 31 3.14 1.52 3.54
N VAL A 32 4.46 1.41 3.70
CA VAL A 32 5.13 1.54 4.99
C VAL A 32 4.93 2.93 5.61
N PHE A 33 4.77 2.99 6.94
CA PHE A 33 4.44 4.18 7.76
C PHE A 33 3.09 4.83 7.47
N LEU A 34 2.36 4.40 6.47
CA LEU A 34 1.05 4.93 6.11
C LEU A 34 -0.09 4.16 6.79
N ASN A 35 -1.31 4.47 6.45
CA ASN A 35 -2.53 3.74 6.80
C ASN A 35 -3.63 4.04 5.78
N GLY A 36 -4.83 3.53 5.96
CA GLY A 36 -5.94 3.71 5.02
C GLY A 36 -6.28 5.16 4.67
N TYR A 37 -5.94 6.12 5.54
CA TYR A 37 -6.14 7.56 5.31
C TYR A 37 -5.39 8.08 4.08
N TYR A 38 -4.33 7.40 3.67
CA TYR A 38 -3.57 7.71 2.46
C TYR A 38 -4.46 7.80 1.21
N TRP A 39 -5.45 6.93 1.13
CA TRP A 39 -6.31 6.81 -0.04
C TRP A 39 -7.51 7.77 -0.07
N ARG A 40 -7.71 8.62 0.97
CA ARG A 40 -8.89 9.47 1.13
C ARG A 40 -9.25 10.28 -0.11
N HIS A 41 -8.26 10.94 -0.72
CA HIS A 41 -8.51 11.81 -1.86
C HIS A 41 -8.87 11.04 -3.14
N VAL A 42 -8.31 9.85 -3.32
CA VAL A 42 -8.69 8.95 -4.43
C VAL A 42 -10.09 8.39 -4.19
N ILE A 43 -10.36 7.93 -2.97
CA ILE A 43 -11.65 7.34 -2.60
C ILE A 43 -12.77 8.36 -2.76
N ASP A 44 -12.60 9.60 -2.32
CA ASP A 44 -13.58 10.69 -2.52
C ASP A 44 -13.99 10.86 -3.99
N ARG A 45 -13.11 10.51 -4.93
CA ARG A 45 -13.33 10.65 -6.38
C ARG A 45 -13.89 9.41 -7.07
N VAL A 46 -13.93 8.26 -6.40
CA VAL A 46 -14.39 7.01 -7.02
C VAL A 46 -15.50 6.29 -6.24
N ALA A 47 -15.83 6.75 -5.03
CA ALA A 47 -16.81 6.14 -4.13
C ALA A 47 -18.27 6.20 -4.65
N ASP A 48 -18.55 7.01 -5.67
CA ASP A 48 -19.82 7.02 -6.40
C ASP A 48 -20.01 5.78 -7.31
N THR A 49 -18.91 5.05 -7.60
CA THR A 49 -18.92 3.89 -8.50
C THR A 49 -18.55 2.57 -7.82
N ARG A 50 -17.99 2.62 -6.62
CA ARG A 50 -17.50 1.46 -5.87
C ARG A 50 -17.77 1.59 -4.37
N ARG A 51 -17.91 0.44 -3.71
CA ARG A 51 -17.73 0.32 -2.27
C ARG A 51 -16.25 0.31 -1.99
N CYS A 52 -15.65 1.46 -1.67
CA CYS A 52 -14.22 1.63 -1.44
C CYS A 52 -13.87 1.30 0.00
N ILE A 53 -12.94 0.38 0.21
CA ILE A 53 -12.44 -0.04 1.50
C ILE A 53 -10.94 0.23 1.56
N ALA A 54 -10.48 1.01 2.53
CA ALA A 54 -9.06 1.22 2.79
C ALA A 54 -8.69 0.51 4.09
N VAL A 55 -7.89 -0.55 3.98
CA VAL A 55 -7.45 -1.37 5.12
C VAL A 55 -6.19 -0.79 5.75
N ASP A 56 -6.05 -0.91 7.06
CA ASP A 56 -4.79 -0.70 7.76
C ASP A 56 -4.05 -2.05 7.87
N LEU A 57 -2.83 -2.13 7.32
CA LEU A 57 -1.98 -3.33 7.39
C LEU A 57 -1.58 -3.67 8.84
N LEU A 58 -1.17 -4.91 9.11
CA LEU A 58 -0.63 -5.29 10.42
C LEU A 58 0.53 -4.35 10.80
N ALA A 59 0.55 -3.93 12.06
CA ALA A 59 1.51 -2.96 12.62
C ALA A 59 1.39 -1.53 12.08
N HIS A 60 0.29 -1.20 11.38
CA HIS A 60 0.03 0.14 10.83
C HIS A 60 -1.35 0.65 11.25
N GLY A 61 -1.51 1.97 11.27
CA GLY A 61 -2.78 2.61 11.56
C GLY A 61 -3.37 2.12 12.89
N ASP A 62 -4.64 1.76 12.85
CA ASP A 62 -5.36 1.23 14.01
C ASP A 62 -5.39 -0.31 14.05
N THR A 63 -4.64 -0.99 13.15
CA THR A 63 -4.40 -2.42 13.18
C THR A 63 -3.12 -2.73 13.97
N GLY A 64 -3.27 -3.37 15.12
CA GLY A 64 -2.15 -3.82 15.93
C GLY A 64 -1.44 -5.06 15.35
N ALA A 65 -0.41 -5.52 16.08
CA ALA A 65 0.21 -6.81 15.88
C ALA A 65 0.75 -7.34 17.22
N SER A 66 0.68 -8.66 17.45
CA SER A 66 1.31 -9.26 18.61
C SER A 66 2.84 -9.33 18.49
N ALA A 67 3.54 -9.54 19.61
CA ALA A 67 4.99 -9.44 19.64
C ALA A 67 5.72 -10.50 18.81
N ASP A 68 5.10 -11.64 18.57
CA ASP A 68 5.61 -12.81 17.86
C ASP A 68 4.96 -13.01 16.47
N GLN A 69 4.00 -12.16 16.10
CA GLN A 69 3.30 -12.26 14.81
C GLN A 69 4.24 -12.03 13.63
N ASP A 70 4.17 -12.88 12.61
CA ASP A 70 4.87 -12.64 11.34
C ASP A 70 4.28 -11.40 10.64
N LEU A 71 5.16 -10.48 10.23
CA LEU A 71 4.79 -9.23 9.55
C LEU A 71 5.32 -9.18 8.11
N SER A 72 5.85 -10.30 7.60
CA SER A 72 6.37 -10.41 6.24
C SER A 72 5.30 -10.12 5.17
N PHE A 73 5.73 -9.87 3.94
CA PHE A 73 4.81 -9.72 2.80
C PHE A 73 3.81 -10.88 2.68
N ASN A 74 4.26 -12.12 2.94
CA ASN A 74 3.38 -13.29 2.91
C ASN A 74 2.31 -13.21 4.00
N ALA A 75 2.69 -12.90 5.23
CA ALA A 75 1.76 -12.80 6.35
C ALA A 75 0.74 -11.66 6.15
N GLN A 76 1.18 -10.53 5.59
CA GLN A 76 0.27 -9.44 5.21
C GLN A 76 -0.71 -9.86 4.11
N ALA A 77 -0.26 -10.61 3.10
CA ALA A 77 -1.13 -11.15 2.05
C ALA A 77 -2.15 -12.16 2.61
N ASP A 78 -1.73 -13.01 3.55
CA ASP A 78 -2.61 -13.96 4.24
C ASP A 78 -3.64 -13.21 5.10
N MET A 79 -3.24 -12.13 5.78
CA MET A 79 -4.15 -11.24 6.50
C MET A 79 -5.17 -10.61 5.56
N LEU A 80 -4.76 -10.10 4.37
CA LEU A 80 -5.71 -9.56 3.38
C LEU A 80 -6.73 -10.63 2.96
N GLY A 81 -6.30 -11.88 2.79
CA GLY A 81 -7.18 -13.01 2.49
C GLY A 81 -8.25 -13.22 3.55
N ALA A 82 -7.85 -13.25 4.82
CA ALA A 82 -8.77 -13.39 5.95
C ALA A 82 -9.72 -12.18 6.08
N PHE A 83 -9.19 -10.96 5.90
CA PHE A 83 -9.95 -9.71 5.90
C PHE A 83 -11.03 -9.68 4.82
N CYS A 84 -10.66 -10.01 3.58
CA CYS A 84 -11.60 -10.06 2.46
C CYS A 84 -12.72 -11.08 2.69
N SER A 85 -12.38 -12.26 3.23
CA SER A 85 -13.37 -13.30 3.56
C SER A 85 -14.34 -12.81 4.64
N ALA A 86 -13.83 -12.17 5.70
CA ALA A 86 -14.64 -11.66 6.81
C ALA A 86 -15.65 -10.58 6.37
N LEU A 87 -15.32 -9.79 5.33
CA LEU A 87 -16.18 -8.74 4.79
C LEU A 87 -16.91 -9.13 3.49
N ALA A 88 -16.75 -10.37 3.01
CA ALA A 88 -17.32 -10.86 1.75
C ALA A 88 -17.01 -9.96 0.55
N LEU A 89 -15.73 -9.60 0.36
CA LEU A 89 -15.26 -8.64 -0.66
C LEU A 89 -14.89 -9.29 -2.00
N GLU A 90 -15.60 -10.30 -2.47
CA GLU A 90 -15.18 -11.06 -3.64
C GLU A 90 -16.27 -11.14 -4.72
N PRO A 91 -15.84 -11.07 -6.01
CA PRO A 91 -14.57 -10.59 -6.54
C PRO A 91 -14.43 -9.06 -6.40
N MET A 92 -13.21 -8.55 -6.22
CA MET A 92 -12.95 -7.13 -5.95
C MET A 92 -11.95 -6.49 -6.90
N ASP A 93 -11.98 -5.16 -6.99
CA ASP A 93 -10.92 -4.36 -7.57
C ASP A 93 -9.86 -4.09 -6.49
N LEU A 94 -8.59 -4.42 -6.75
CA LEU A 94 -7.49 -4.28 -5.79
C LEU A 94 -6.56 -3.15 -6.25
N VAL A 95 -6.34 -2.15 -5.40
CA VAL A 95 -5.51 -0.96 -5.68
C VAL A 95 -4.43 -0.86 -4.62
N ALA A 96 -3.18 -0.74 -5.01
CA ALA A 96 -2.09 -0.78 -4.04
C ALA A 96 -0.88 0.08 -4.45
N ASN A 97 -0.14 0.56 -3.44
CA ASN A 97 1.04 1.41 -3.57
C ASN A 97 2.15 0.97 -2.62
N ASP A 98 3.40 1.23 -2.98
CA ASP A 98 4.58 0.98 -2.13
C ASP A 98 4.63 -0.49 -1.65
N SER A 99 4.97 -0.78 -0.40
CA SER A 99 4.96 -2.16 0.14
C SER A 99 3.58 -2.84 0.03
N GLY A 100 2.50 -2.06 0.08
CA GLY A 100 1.16 -2.56 -0.22
C GLY A 100 1.04 -3.14 -1.63
N GLY A 101 1.76 -2.60 -2.60
CA GLY A 101 1.79 -3.14 -3.96
C GLY A 101 2.50 -4.50 -4.04
N GLY A 102 3.57 -4.71 -3.29
CA GLY A 102 4.20 -6.02 -3.14
C GLY A 102 3.25 -7.05 -2.51
N ILE A 103 2.58 -6.66 -1.43
CA ILE A 103 1.58 -7.49 -0.74
C ILE A 103 0.41 -7.84 -1.68
N ALA A 104 -0.09 -6.86 -2.44
CA ALA A 104 -1.19 -7.05 -3.39
C ALA A 104 -0.82 -7.99 -4.54
N GLN A 105 0.43 -7.95 -5.04
CA GLN A 105 0.93 -8.89 -6.05
C GLN A 105 0.89 -10.33 -5.53
N ILE A 106 1.36 -10.56 -4.30
CA ILE A 106 1.35 -11.89 -3.69
C ILE A 106 -0.09 -12.38 -3.50
N PHE A 107 -0.97 -11.53 -2.96
CA PHE A 107 -2.36 -11.89 -2.74
C PHE A 107 -3.08 -12.20 -4.06
N ALA A 108 -2.98 -11.32 -5.07
CA ALA A 108 -3.63 -11.50 -6.35
C ALA A 108 -3.15 -12.74 -7.11
N ALA A 109 -1.85 -13.03 -7.04
CA ALA A 109 -1.27 -14.21 -7.69
C ALA A 109 -1.69 -15.53 -7.02
N ARG A 110 -1.91 -15.54 -5.71
CA ARG A 110 -2.36 -16.72 -4.95
C ARG A 110 -3.87 -16.94 -5.04
N HIS A 111 -4.64 -15.88 -5.24
CA HIS A 111 -6.10 -15.87 -5.22
C HIS A 111 -6.69 -15.14 -6.45
N PRO A 112 -6.31 -15.55 -7.69
CA PRO A 112 -6.73 -14.86 -8.91
C PRO A 112 -8.26 -14.83 -9.08
N GLU A 113 -8.98 -15.83 -8.56
CA GLU A 113 -10.44 -15.93 -8.58
C GLU A 113 -11.12 -14.80 -7.77
N ARG A 114 -10.42 -14.21 -6.82
CA ARG A 114 -10.91 -13.13 -5.95
C ARG A 114 -10.70 -11.74 -6.57
N ILE A 115 -9.94 -11.65 -7.66
CA ILE A 115 -9.51 -10.39 -8.28
C ILE A 115 -10.34 -10.09 -9.54
N ARG A 116 -11.15 -9.03 -9.48
CA ARG A 116 -11.84 -8.48 -10.65
C ARG A 116 -10.89 -7.68 -11.52
N SER A 117 -10.10 -6.82 -10.89
CA SER A 117 -8.99 -6.09 -11.51
C SER A 117 -7.90 -5.77 -10.48
N LEU A 118 -6.68 -5.54 -10.96
CA LEU A 118 -5.54 -5.14 -10.15
C LEU A 118 -5.02 -3.79 -10.65
N THR A 119 -4.73 -2.86 -9.73
CA THR A 119 -4.02 -1.63 -10.04
C THR A 119 -2.81 -1.50 -9.13
N LEU A 120 -1.64 -1.36 -9.71
CA LEU A 120 -0.37 -1.19 -9.01
C LEU A 120 0.21 0.19 -9.31
N THR A 121 0.63 0.88 -8.26
CA THR A 121 1.34 2.15 -8.38
C THR A 121 2.68 2.02 -7.66
N ASN A 122 3.72 2.68 -8.14
CA ASN A 122 5.11 2.64 -7.62
C ASN A 122 5.27 1.71 -6.41
N CYS A 123 5.85 0.51 -6.58
CA CYS A 123 5.83 -0.52 -5.55
C CYS A 123 7.02 -1.49 -5.63
N GLU A 124 7.18 -2.28 -4.57
CA GLU A 124 8.07 -3.43 -4.57
C GLU A 124 7.68 -4.41 -5.67
N THR A 125 8.71 -4.88 -6.38
CA THR A 125 8.54 -5.74 -7.55
C THR A 125 9.75 -6.65 -7.68
N HIS A 126 9.52 -7.96 -7.76
CA HIS A 126 10.56 -8.97 -8.02
C HIS A 126 11.78 -8.81 -7.10
N ASP A 127 12.96 -8.51 -7.65
CA ASP A 127 14.23 -8.40 -6.90
C ASP A 127 14.65 -6.94 -6.65
N ASN A 128 13.73 -5.97 -6.69
CA ASN A 128 14.07 -4.57 -6.48
C ASN A 128 14.45 -4.21 -5.03
N TRP A 129 14.22 -5.09 -4.07
CA TRP A 129 14.64 -4.92 -2.69
C TRP A 129 16.04 -5.52 -2.45
N PRO A 130 16.91 -4.90 -1.67
CA PRO A 130 16.70 -3.64 -0.93
C PRO A 130 16.86 -2.40 -1.81
N LEU A 131 15.96 -1.44 -1.64
CA LEU A 131 15.98 -0.16 -2.35
C LEU A 131 17.13 0.71 -1.83
N PRO A 132 18.07 1.19 -2.66
CA PRO A 132 19.20 2.00 -2.19
C PRO A 132 18.78 3.24 -1.40
N ALA A 133 17.75 3.96 -1.86
CA ALA A 133 17.22 5.14 -1.19
C ALA A 133 16.52 4.82 0.14
N PHE A 134 16.05 3.59 0.35
CA PHE A 134 15.37 3.16 1.58
C PHE A 134 16.33 2.51 2.60
N GLN A 135 17.57 2.23 2.24
CA GLN A 135 18.59 1.64 3.14
C GLN A 135 18.76 2.36 4.48
N PRO A 136 18.73 3.71 4.56
CA PRO A 136 18.80 4.39 5.86
C PRO A 136 17.63 4.03 6.79
N VAL A 137 16.44 3.81 6.26
CA VAL A 137 15.23 3.41 7.01
C VAL A 137 15.41 2.00 7.55
N VAL A 138 15.86 1.06 6.70
CA VAL A 138 16.14 -0.34 7.11
C VAL A 138 17.19 -0.36 8.23
N ARG A 139 18.33 0.32 8.05
CA ARG A 139 19.37 0.38 9.08
C ARG A 139 18.90 1.02 10.39
N ALA A 140 18.00 1.99 10.32
CA ALA A 140 17.42 2.58 11.53
C ALA A 140 16.55 1.55 12.27
N ALA A 141 15.73 0.78 11.55
CA ALA A 141 14.91 -0.29 12.13
C ALA A 141 15.77 -1.42 12.72
N GLU A 142 16.79 -1.90 12.00
CA GLU A 142 17.73 -2.93 12.48
C GLU A 142 18.44 -2.55 13.78
N ARG A 143 18.68 -1.25 13.99
CA ARG A 143 19.34 -0.70 15.16
C ARG A 143 18.39 -0.19 16.23
N ALA A 144 17.09 -0.41 16.08
CA ALA A 144 16.02 0.05 16.98
C ALA A 144 16.07 1.59 17.23
N LEU A 145 16.45 2.36 16.22
CA LEU A 145 16.61 3.82 16.35
C LEU A 145 15.26 4.55 16.34
N TYR A 146 14.17 3.90 15.94
CA TYR A 146 12.84 4.52 15.95
C TYR A 146 12.29 4.73 17.37
N ALA A 147 12.85 4.06 18.39
CA ALA A 147 12.55 4.36 19.79
C ALA A 147 12.88 5.82 20.15
N GLU A 148 13.93 6.41 19.54
CA GLU A 148 14.32 7.81 19.72
C GLU A 148 13.77 8.71 18.60
N LEU A 149 13.88 8.28 17.35
CA LEU A 149 13.49 9.08 16.18
C LEU A 149 11.97 9.26 16.06
N GLY A 150 11.19 8.23 16.34
CA GLY A 150 9.73 8.27 16.20
C GLY A 150 9.08 9.37 17.04
N PRO A 151 9.32 9.44 18.37
CA PRO A 151 8.80 10.54 19.19
C PRO A 151 9.26 11.93 18.73
N LYS A 152 10.49 12.07 18.21
CA LYS A 152 10.99 13.34 17.65
C LYS A 152 10.20 13.73 16.38
N MET A 153 9.90 12.77 15.50
CA MET A 153 9.08 13.03 14.30
C MET A 153 7.64 13.40 14.65
N LEU A 154 7.09 12.86 15.74
CA LEU A 154 5.75 13.26 16.23
C LEU A 154 5.75 14.67 16.82
N ALA A 155 6.83 15.08 17.49
CA ALA A 155 6.95 16.38 18.11
C ALA A 155 7.33 17.49 17.10
N ASP A 156 8.05 17.14 16.03
CA ASP A 156 8.57 18.09 15.04
C ASP A 156 8.10 17.71 13.62
N VAL A 157 7.08 18.42 13.13
CA VAL A 157 6.54 18.24 11.78
C VAL A 157 7.55 18.55 10.69
N ALA A 158 8.50 19.48 10.92
CA ALA A 158 9.53 19.80 9.94
C ALA A 158 10.49 18.61 9.79
N LEU A 159 10.84 17.94 10.88
CA LEU A 159 11.61 16.71 10.85
C LEU A 159 10.85 15.60 10.12
N ALA A 160 9.58 15.36 10.46
CA ALA A 160 8.76 14.38 9.77
C ALA A 160 8.72 14.66 8.25
N ARG A 161 8.39 15.90 7.87
CA ARG A 161 8.36 16.33 6.47
C ARG A 161 9.69 16.06 5.76
N SER A 162 10.83 16.38 6.39
CA SER A 162 12.16 16.16 5.80
C SER A 162 12.44 14.68 5.51
N LYS A 163 11.95 13.77 6.37
CA LYS A 163 12.11 12.32 6.19
C LYS A 163 11.23 11.75 5.07
N PHE A 164 10.05 12.33 4.86
CA PHE A 164 9.12 11.90 3.83
C PHE A 164 9.27 12.68 2.50
N ALA A 165 10.00 13.79 2.49
CA ALA A 165 10.18 14.64 1.31
C ALA A 165 10.58 13.88 0.03
N PRO A 166 11.44 12.86 0.06
CA PRO A 166 11.79 12.13 -1.17
C PRO A 166 10.60 11.41 -1.84
N ALA A 167 9.56 11.07 -1.07
CA ALA A 167 8.38 10.36 -1.58
C ALA A 167 7.30 11.29 -2.17
N TYR A 168 7.35 12.60 -1.87
CA TYR A 168 6.40 13.61 -2.33
C TYR A 168 6.98 14.52 -3.40
N GLU A 169 6.15 14.97 -4.33
CA GLU A 169 6.47 16.03 -5.29
C GLU A 169 6.51 17.40 -4.59
N HIS A 170 5.53 17.64 -3.69
CA HIS A 170 5.34 18.88 -2.95
C HIS A 170 5.23 18.64 -1.44
N PRO A 171 6.31 18.19 -0.76
CA PRO A 171 6.25 17.86 0.66
C PRO A 171 5.81 19.03 1.56
N GLU A 172 6.02 20.28 1.12
CA GLU A 172 5.59 21.49 1.83
C GLU A 172 4.07 21.61 1.93
N ARG A 173 3.31 20.98 1.03
CA ARG A 173 1.85 21.00 1.00
C ARG A 173 1.22 19.97 1.94
N VAL A 174 1.98 18.98 2.41
CA VAL A 174 1.48 17.96 3.33
C VAL A 174 1.28 18.57 4.71
N SER A 175 0.06 18.49 5.23
CA SER A 175 -0.29 19.11 6.50
C SER A 175 0.33 18.41 7.71
N ALA A 176 0.48 19.14 8.83
CA ALA A 176 0.90 18.56 10.09
C ALA A 176 -0.08 17.47 10.58
N GLU A 177 -1.39 17.64 10.31
CA GLU A 177 -2.42 16.66 10.65
C GLU A 177 -2.23 15.36 9.86
N THR A 178 -1.87 15.45 8.60
CA THR A 178 -1.58 14.27 7.75
C THR A 178 -0.41 13.47 8.31
N PHE A 179 0.72 14.10 8.62
CA PHE A 179 1.86 13.41 9.24
C PHE A 179 1.50 12.81 10.59
N ARG A 180 0.74 13.52 11.42
CA ARG A 180 0.29 12.98 12.70
C ARG A 180 -0.60 11.75 12.49
N THR A 181 -1.53 11.79 11.56
CA THR A 181 -2.42 10.67 11.25
C THR A 181 -1.66 9.41 10.83
N TYR A 182 -0.56 9.56 10.09
CA TYR A 182 0.27 8.43 9.68
C TYR A 182 1.18 7.94 10.82
N LEU A 183 1.84 8.84 11.51
CA LEU A 183 2.96 8.51 12.39
C LEU A 183 2.55 8.21 13.83
N GLU A 184 1.47 8.83 14.33
CA GLU A 184 1.02 8.59 15.70
C GLU A 184 0.72 7.11 15.98
N PRO A 185 -0.02 6.38 15.13
CA PRO A 185 -0.28 4.96 15.37
C PRO A 185 0.99 4.10 15.49
N VAL A 186 2.01 4.38 14.68
CA VAL A 186 3.24 3.56 14.63
C VAL A 186 4.31 3.99 15.64
N PHE A 187 4.23 5.20 16.22
CA PHE A 187 5.24 5.72 17.14
C PHE A 187 4.73 6.08 18.54
N ARG A 188 3.42 5.98 18.81
CA ARG A 188 2.83 6.39 20.11
C ARG A 188 3.20 5.50 21.28
N THR A 189 3.58 4.24 21.04
CA THR A 189 3.94 3.29 22.11
C THR A 189 5.21 2.50 21.76
N PRO A 190 5.98 2.06 22.78
CA PRO A 190 7.13 1.20 22.53
C PRO A 190 6.80 -0.10 21.77
N ALA A 191 5.60 -0.66 21.97
CA ALA A 191 5.17 -1.86 21.26
C ALA A 191 4.92 -1.56 19.78
N ALA A 192 4.25 -0.45 19.45
CA ALA A 192 4.01 -0.02 18.08
C ALA A 192 5.34 0.27 17.34
N ILE A 193 6.28 0.93 18.01
CA ILE A 193 7.62 1.19 17.46
C ILE A 193 8.34 -0.13 17.13
N ARG A 194 8.37 -1.10 18.06
CA ARG A 194 8.97 -2.41 17.79
C ARG A 194 8.27 -3.13 16.63
N ASN A 195 6.96 -3.03 16.52
CA ASN A 195 6.22 -3.68 15.45
C ASN A 195 6.53 -3.08 14.08
N ILE A 196 6.61 -1.74 13.95
CA ILE A 196 6.99 -1.13 12.66
C ILE A 196 8.45 -1.45 12.30
N GLU A 197 9.36 -1.51 13.27
CA GLU A 197 10.76 -1.94 13.04
C GLU A 197 10.81 -3.40 12.55
N ARG A 198 10.03 -4.30 13.17
CA ARG A 198 9.91 -5.70 12.73
C ARG A 198 9.31 -5.81 11.33
N PHE A 199 8.28 -5.02 11.01
CA PHE A 199 7.74 -4.97 9.66
C PHE A 199 8.82 -4.59 8.65
N ILE A 200 9.51 -3.46 8.85
CA ILE A 200 10.57 -2.98 7.95
C ILE A 200 11.68 -4.03 7.75
N THR A 201 12.12 -4.66 8.83
CA THR A 201 13.19 -5.69 8.76
C THR A 201 12.73 -7.03 8.21
N SER A 202 11.41 -7.28 8.14
CA SER A 202 10.84 -8.48 7.52
C SER A 202 10.70 -8.39 6.00
N LEU A 203 10.79 -7.18 5.44
CA LEU A 203 10.69 -6.94 4.00
C LEU A 203 11.86 -7.62 3.25
N GLY A 204 11.59 -8.15 2.07
CA GLY A 204 12.64 -8.80 1.29
C GLY A 204 12.18 -9.34 -0.05
N SER A 205 13.06 -9.28 -1.05
CA SER A 205 12.81 -9.75 -2.42
C SER A 205 12.42 -11.23 -2.50
N ARG A 206 12.83 -12.05 -1.54
CA ARG A 206 12.57 -13.51 -1.57
C ARG A 206 11.08 -13.84 -1.78
N HIS A 207 10.17 -13.06 -1.19
CA HIS A 207 8.72 -13.26 -1.31
C HIS A 207 8.23 -12.86 -2.70
N MET A 208 8.78 -11.77 -3.24
CA MET A 208 8.41 -11.23 -4.55
C MET A 208 8.96 -12.10 -5.69
N VAL A 209 10.19 -12.59 -5.56
CA VAL A 209 10.80 -13.53 -6.52
C VAL A 209 10.04 -14.87 -6.51
N ALA A 210 9.68 -15.37 -5.33
CA ALA A 210 8.95 -16.63 -5.19
C ALA A 210 7.55 -16.62 -5.82
N VAL A 211 6.90 -15.45 -5.92
CA VAL A 211 5.55 -15.31 -6.49
C VAL A 211 5.55 -15.12 -8.02
N GLU A 212 6.68 -14.80 -8.64
CA GLU A 212 6.78 -14.54 -10.07
C GLU A 212 6.12 -15.62 -10.96
N PRO A 213 6.31 -16.94 -10.73
CA PRO A 213 5.68 -17.98 -11.55
C PRO A 213 4.14 -17.92 -11.54
N LEU A 214 3.54 -17.46 -10.45
CA LEU A 214 2.11 -17.25 -10.31
C LEU A 214 1.66 -15.94 -10.98
N LEU A 215 2.45 -14.85 -10.86
CA LEU A 215 2.20 -13.60 -11.56
C LEU A 215 2.16 -13.79 -13.07
N ARG A 216 3.02 -14.66 -13.63
CA ARG A 216 3.02 -15.03 -15.05
C ARG A 216 1.76 -15.77 -15.51
N GLN A 217 0.89 -16.18 -14.58
CA GLN A 217 -0.38 -16.83 -14.87
C GLN A 217 -1.58 -15.91 -14.58
N LEU A 218 -1.38 -14.74 -13.99
CA LEU A 218 -2.45 -13.84 -13.57
C LEU A 218 -3.12 -13.17 -14.77
N GLN A 219 -4.37 -13.58 -15.07
CA GLN A 219 -5.17 -13.08 -16.17
C GLN A 219 -6.05 -11.88 -15.82
N ALA A 220 -6.18 -11.56 -14.51
CA ALA A 220 -6.99 -10.44 -14.07
C ALA A 220 -6.55 -9.15 -14.77
N PRO A 221 -7.49 -8.33 -15.31
CA PRO A 221 -7.17 -7.04 -15.90
C PRO A 221 -6.29 -6.23 -14.94
N THR A 222 -5.08 -5.89 -15.37
CA THR A 222 -4.10 -5.19 -14.54
C THR A 222 -3.72 -3.86 -15.17
N LEU A 223 -3.72 -2.81 -14.35
CA LEU A 223 -3.25 -1.46 -14.68
C LEU A 223 -2.02 -1.14 -13.83
N VAL A 224 -1.00 -0.60 -14.46
CA VAL A 224 0.16 -0.03 -13.77
C VAL A 224 0.17 1.48 -14.01
N VAL A 225 0.24 2.26 -12.93
CA VAL A 225 0.38 3.73 -12.99
C VAL A 225 1.65 4.10 -12.23
N TRP A 226 2.54 4.86 -12.86
CA TRP A 226 3.88 5.05 -12.31
C TRP A 226 4.35 6.49 -12.37
N GLY A 227 4.74 7.04 -11.21
CA GLY A 227 5.41 8.32 -11.10
C GLY A 227 6.86 8.20 -11.55
N LEU A 228 7.26 9.00 -12.54
CA LEU A 228 8.58 8.86 -13.18
C LEU A 228 9.73 9.45 -12.35
N ASP A 229 9.42 10.41 -11.45
CA ASP A 229 10.42 11.08 -10.61
C ASP A 229 10.59 10.40 -9.23
N ASP A 230 10.06 9.16 -9.10
CA ASP A 230 10.22 8.36 -7.90
C ASP A 230 11.68 7.95 -7.69
N VAL A 231 12.22 8.28 -6.52
CA VAL A 231 13.60 7.96 -6.14
C VAL A 231 13.77 6.54 -5.62
N TYR A 232 12.67 5.84 -5.32
CA TYR A 232 12.65 4.49 -4.78
C TYR A 232 12.47 3.44 -5.88
N PHE A 233 11.42 3.59 -6.69
CA PHE A 233 11.00 2.59 -7.67
C PHE A 233 11.17 3.08 -9.10
N SER A 234 12.26 2.70 -9.75
CA SER A 234 12.50 3.01 -11.15
C SER A 234 11.37 2.48 -12.05
N VAL A 235 11.01 3.26 -13.07
CA VAL A 235 9.97 2.91 -14.05
C VAL A 235 10.23 1.58 -14.78
N LYS A 236 11.47 1.08 -14.81
CA LYS A 236 11.77 -0.25 -15.34
C LYS A 236 10.90 -1.35 -14.72
N TRP A 237 10.50 -1.18 -13.47
CA TRP A 237 9.67 -2.13 -12.74
C TRP A 237 8.20 -2.08 -13.17
N ALA A 238 7.70 -0.93 -13.59
CA ALA A 238 6.38 -0.82 -14.23
C ALA A 238 6.33 -1.65 -15.52
N TYR A 239 7.37 -1.58 -16.32
CA TYR A 239 7.46 -2.37 -17.54
C TYR A 239 7.70 -3.85 -17.26
N TRP A 240 8.49 -4.20 -16.24
CA TRP A 240 8.63 -5.59 -15.81
C TRP A 240 7.28 -6.20 -15.40
N LEU A 241 6.45 -5.47 -14.64
CA LEU A 241 5.09 -5.88 -14.26
C LEU A 241 4.22 -6.09 -15.50
N ARG A 242 4.25 -5.16 -16.47
CA ARG A 242 3.52 -5.29 -17.73
C ARG A 242 3.91 -6.56 -18.50
N ASP A 243 5.20 -6.83 -18.56
CA ASP A 243 5.73 -7.94 -19.36
C ASP A 243 5.60 -9.29 -18.62
N THR A 244 5.40 -9.26 -17.30
CA THR A 244 5.26 -10.45 -16.44
C THR A 244 3.81 -10.87 -16.25
N ILE A 245 2.87 -9.90 -16.08
CA ILE A 245 1.47 -10.18 -15.79
C ILE A 245 0.66 -10.17 -17.10
N PRO A 246 0.15 -11.33 -17.59
CA PRO A 246 -0.58 -11.40 -18.86
C PRO A 246 -1.81 -10.49 -18.91
N GLY A 247 -2.47 -10.26 -17.76
CA GLY A 247 -3.59 -9.33 -17.62
C GLY A 247 -3.19 -7.85 -17.73
N CYS A 248 -1.90 -7.51 -17.67
CA CYS A 248 -1.43 -6.13 -17.74
C CYS A 248 -1.16 -5.69 -19.17
N ARG A 249 -2.00 -4.80 -19.70
CA ARG A 249 -1.90 -4.31 -21.08
C ARG A 249 -1.45 -2.86 -21.19
N LYS A 250 -1.39 -2.13 -20.06
CA LYS A 250 -1.13 -0.69 -20.05
C LYS A 250 -0.31 -0.26 -18.86
N VAL A 251 0.70 0.57 -19.13
CA VAL A 251 1.40 1.40 -18.15
C VAL A 251 1.01 2.84 -18.41
N ILE A 252 0.64 3.57 -17.35
CA ILE A 252 0.43 5.02 -17.39
C ILE A 252 1.60 5.65 -16.66
N GLU A 253 2.34 6.49 -17.35
CA GLU A 253 3.47 7.24 -16.81
C GLU A 253 3.04 8.64 -16.42
N LEU A 254 3.41 9.08 -15.22
CA LEU A 254 3.13 10.40 -14.70
C LEU A 254 4.44 11.18 -14.51
N SER A 255 4.75 12.08 -15.44
CA SER A 255 5.94 12.92 -15.36
C SER A 255 5.88 13.83 -14.12
N GLY A 256 7.00 14.01 -13.40
CA GLY A 256 7.10 14.80 -12.19
C GLY A 256 6.56 14.09 -10.94
N ALA A 257 5.70 13.09 -11.08
CA ALA A 257 5.10 12.37 -9.96
C ALA A 257 6.12 11.49 -9.24
N ARG A 258 5.99 11.41 -7.90
CA ARG A 258 6.81 10.57 -7.03
C ARG A 258 5.98 9.46 -6.39
N LEU A 259 6.57 8.72 -5.45
CA LEU A 259 5.98 7.56 -4.79
C LEU A 259 4.55 7.80 -4.29
N PHE A 260 4.32 8.94 -3.63
CA PHE A 260 3.03 9.23 -3.00
C PHE A 260 2.11 10.09 -3.89
N PHE A 261 2.28 10.02 -5.22
CA PHE A 261 1.39 10.70 -6.16
C PHE A 261 -0.10 10.35 -6.00
N PRO A 262 -0.53 9.18 -5.53
CA PRO A 262 -1.96 8.94 -5.25
C PRO A 262 -2.57 9.96 -4.29
N GLU A 263 -1.80 10.49 -3.35
CA GLU A 263 -2.24 11.54 -2.43
C GLU A 263 -2.19 12.93 -3.06
N GLU A 264 -1.17 13.21 -3.89
CA GLU A 264 -0.92 14.52 -4.48
C GLU A 264 -1.66 14.76 -5.80
N ARG A 265 -1.85 13.70 -6.59
CA ARG A 265 -2.52 13.73 -7.91
C ARG A 265 -3.69 12.76 -7.99
N PRO A 266 -4.65 12.83 -7.03
CA PRO A 266 -5.74 11.87 -6.92
C PRO A 266 -6.69 11.89 -8.13
N GLU A 267 -6.81 13.00 -8.84
CA GLU A 267 -7.61 13.12 -10.06
C GLU A 267 -7.11 12.21 -11.17
N GLU A 268 -5.78 12.23 -11.40
CA GLU A 268 -5.16 11.44 -12.46
C GLU A 268 -5.34 9.94 -12.19
N LEU A 269 -5.11 9.51 -10.93
CA LEU A 269 -5.33 8.12 -10.55
C LEU A 269 -6.81 7.73 -10.59
N ALA A 270 -7.71 8.57 -10.09
CA ALA A 270 -9.14 8.31 -10.12
C ALA A 270 -9.68 8.16 -11.55
N GLN A 271 -9.23 9.01 -12.48
CA GLN A 271 -9.57 8.90 -13.90
C GLN A 271 -9.07 7.57 -14.49
N ALA A 272 -7.83 7.18 -14.16
CA ALA A 272 -7.26 5.92 -14.61
C ALA A 272 -8.04 4.70 -14.06
N LEU A 273 -8.40 4.72 -12.76
CA LEU A 273 -9.21 3.70 -12.11
C LEU A 273 -10.60 3.58 -12.73
N ARG A 274 -11.30 4.69 -12.93
CA ARG A 274 -12.63 4.69 -13.58
C ARG A 274 -12.59 4.07 -14.97
N ALA A 275 -11.60 4.42 -15.78
CA ALA A 275 -11.41 3.84 -17.11
C ALA A 275 -11.08 2.34 -17.03
N HIS A 276 -10.22 1.94 -16.10
CA HIS A 276 -9.82 0.55 -15.92
C HIS A 276 -10.97 -0.35 -15.45
N TRP A 277 -11.80 0.12 -14.52
CA TRP A 277 -12.93 -0.64 -13.97
C TRP A 277 -14.10 -0.84 -14.95
N GLN A 278 -14.12 -0.12 -16.08
CA GLN A 278 -15.08 -0.31 -17.16
C GLN A 278 -14.68 -1.42 -18.15
N VAL A 279 -13.40 -1.85 -18.10
CA VAL A 279 -12.91 -2.93 -18.96
C VAL A 279 -13.51 -4.26 -18.51
N LYS A 280 -14.35 -4.87 -19.36
CA LYS A 280 -14.85 -6.23 -19.11
C LYS A 280 -13.69 -7.23 -19.22
N ALA A 281 -13.59 -8.15 -18.26
CA ALA A 281 -12.69 -9.29 -18.40
C ALA A 281 -13.05 -10.03 -19.71
N THR A 282 -12.07 -10.20 -20.57
CA THR A 282 -12.21 -11.07 -21.77
C THR A 282 -12.36 -12.51 -21.25
N ARG A 283 -13.50 -13.13 -21.54
CA ARG A 283 -13.79 -14.53 -21.20
C ARG A 283 -12.86 -15.46 -21.96
#